data_9c3ce05d39ad730ac3c6764f51307789
#
_entry.id   9c3ce05d39ad730ac3c6764f51307789
#
_cell.length_a   1.000
_cell.length_b   1.000
_cell.length_c   1.000
_cell.angle_alpha   90.00
_cell.angle_beta   90.00
_cell.angle_gamma   90.00
#
_symmetry.space_group_name_H-M   'P 1'
#
loop_
_entity.id
_entity.type
_entity.pdbx_description
1 polymer ?
#
loop_
_entity_poly.entity_id
_entity_poly.type
_entity_poly.pdbx_seq_one_letter_code
_entity_poly.pdbx_strand_id
1 'polypeptide(L)'
;MSNKAKILIIDDEEINLDLFDVMFSRLGFSVERAKDGIEGLDKTKKFLPDLILLDNIMPKMSGWELTKTLKADPKHWDIPIVMFSALDDVKDKVAGFELGVDDYITKPFNFSEVLARIKVLLRSRQLYSQLLVRESRLSLAEQLCSDMKASLSGFEKTVDELESAAALFSESVDALNASGAGKTGDEKNTVKHLKTISEKSGVIKKHVTDLKGRIDKTDAEWERLRKSEIDLPLLETKMRGNPVQE
;
A
#
# COMPACT_ATOMS: atom_id res chain seq x y z
N MET A 1 -0.80 -21.51 -7.14
CA MET A 1 -1.44 -22.28 -6.05
C MET A 1 -2.31 -21.29 -5.27
N SER A 2 -3.63 -21.49 -5.22
CA SER A 2 -4.51 -20.63 -4.42
C SER A 2 -4.16 -20.83 -2.95
N ASN A 3 -3.70 -19.78 -2.30
CA ASN A 3 -3.41 -19.81 -0.87
C ASN A 3 -4.75 -20.00 -0.14
N LYS A 4 -4.93 -21.09 0.60
CA LYS A 4 -6.14 -21.33 1.37
C LYS A 4 -6.21 -20.32 2.50
N ALA A 5 -7.35 -19.67 2.68
CA ALA A 5 -7.53 -18.76 3.81
C ALA A 5 -7.41 -19.53 5.13
N LYS A 6 -6.73 -18.93 6.09
CA LYS A 6 -6.37 -19.50 7.38
C LYS A 6 -7.34 -19.03 8.46
N ILE A 7 -7.97 -19.95 9.14
CA ILE A 7 -8.89 -19.66 10.25
C ILE A 7 -8.32 -20.25 11.53
N LEU A 8 -8.21 -19.45 12.57
CA LEU A 8 -7.90 -19.89 13.92
C LEU A 8 -9.19 -19.93 14.74
N ILE A 9 -9.49 -21.09 15.35
CA ILE A 9 -10.65 -21.29 16.20
C ILE A 9 -10.16 -21.39 17.64
N ILE A 10 -10.76 -20.60 18.52
CA ILE A 10 -10.40 -20.54 19.94
C ILE A 10 -11.65 -20.71 20.77
N ASP A 11 -11.79 -21.87 21.41
CA ASP A 11 -12.97 -22.26 22.22
C ASP A 11 -12.52 -23.31 23.23
N ASP A 12 -12.95 -23.24 24.47
CA ASP A 12 -12.56 -24.21 25.50
C ASP A 12 -13.35 -25.54 25.40
N GLU A 13 -14.44 -25.55 24.65
CA GLU A 13 -15.21 -26.74 24.38
C GLU A 13 -14.67 -27.51 23.15
N GLU A 14 -14.09 -28.69 23.38
CA GLU A 14 -13.53 -29.54 22.32
C GLU A 14 -14.54 -29.87 21.20
N ILE A 15 -15.83 -29.99 21.57
CA ILE A 15 -16.91 -30.32 20.64
C ILE A 15 -17.12 -29.19 19.60
N ASN A 16 -16.95 -27.93 20.00
CA ASN A 16 -17.02 -26.77 19.13
C ASN A 16 -15.81 -26.72 18.20
N LEU A 17 -14.60 -26.98 18.74
CA LEU A 17 -13.36 -27.05 17.96
C LEU A 17 -13.46 -28.10 16.89
N ASP A 18 -13.91 -29.33 17.22
CA ASP A 18 -14.07 -30.43 16.27
C ASP A 18 -15.10 -30.10 15.17
N LEU A 19 -16.24 -29.54 15.56
CA LEU A 19 -17.32 -29.18 14.65
C LEU A 19 -16.81 -28.17 13.60
N PHE A 20 -16.23 -27.07 14.04
CA PHE A 20 -15.75 -26.03 13.14
C PHE A 20 -14.55 -26.50 12.29
N ASP A 21 -13.61 -27.24 12.86
CA ASP A 21 -12.48 -27.79 12.11
C ASP A 21 -12.95 -28.64 10.95
N VAL A 22 -13.82 -29.63 11.20
CA VAL A 22 -14.38 -30.51 10.15
C VAL A 22 -15.11 -29.70 9.08
N MET A 23 -15.93 -28.72 9.49
CA MET A 23 -16.75 -27.96 8.56
C MET A 23 -15.91 -27.00 7.69
N PHE A 24 -14.98 -26.26 8.28
CA PHE A 24 -14.14 -25.32 7.51
C PHE A 24 -13.09 -26.05 6.68
N SER A 25 -12.49 -27.14 7.17
CA SER A 25 -11.54 -27.95 6.42
C SER A 25 -12.20 -28.54 5.16
N ARG A 26 -13.45 -29.02 5.23
CA ARG A 26 -14.23 -29.49 4.07
C ARG A 26 -14.50 -28.37 3.04
N LEU A 27 -14.60 -27.14 3.48
CA LEU A 27 -14.80 -25.96 2.61
C LEU A 27 -13.47 -25.43 2.02
N GLY A 28 -12.36 -26.06 2.37
CA GLY A 28 -11.05 -25.74 1.81
C GLY A 28 -10.26 -24.69 2.56
N PHE A 29 -10.69 -24.30 3.75
CA PHE A 29 -9.90 -23.45 4.65
C PHE A 29 -8.74 -24.23 5.28
N SER A 30 -7.68 -23.52 5.69
CA SER A 30 -6.65 -24.05 6.59
C SER A 30 -7.03 -23.71 8.02
N VAL A 31 -7.21 -24.69 8.87
CA VAL A 31 -7.73 -24.49 10.22
C VAL A 31 -6.67 -24.82 11.26
N GLU A 32 -6.58 -23.99 12.28
CA GLU A 32 -5.86 -24.21 13.54
C GLU A 32 -6.83 -24.05 14.69
N ARG A 33 -6.54 -24.70 15.83
CA ARG A 33 -7.42 -24.79 17.01
C ARG A 33 -6.65 -24.40 18.25
N ALA A 34 -7.30 -23.71 19.19
CA ALA A 34 -6.74 -23.39 20.51
C ALA A 34 -7.81 -23.56 21.59
N LYS A 35 -7.44 -23.97 22.80
CA LYS A 35 -8.34 -24.29 23.90
C LYS A 35 -8.53 -23.16 24.91
N ASP A 36 -7.73 -22.10 24.80
CA ASP A 36 -7.79 -20.92 25.67
C ASP A 36 -7.13 -19.72 24.99
N GLY A 37 -7.32 -18.55 25.56
CA GLY A 37 -6.78 -17.32 24.97
C GLY A 37 -5.24 -17.26 24.96
N ILE A 38 -4.55 -17.95 25.89
CA ILE A 38 -3.07 -17.97 25.91
C ILE A 38 -2.55 -18.80 24.74
N GLU A 39 -3.09 -20.00 24.52
CA GLU A 39 -2.77 -20.84 23.37
C GLU A 39 -3.15 -20.13 22.06
N GLY A 40 -4.32 -19.45 22.05
CA GLY A 40 -4.79 -18.65 20.94
C GLY A 40 -3.81 -17.54 20.54
N LEU A 41 -3.28 -16.81 21.53
CA LEU A 41 -2.28 -15.77 21.28
C LEU A 41 -0.98 -16.33 20.68
N ASP A 42 -0.48 -17.47 21.23
CA ASP A 42 0.74 -18.12 20.72
C ASP A 42 0.53 -18.63 19.28
N LYS A 43 -0.61 -19.27 19.00
CA LYS A 43 -0.96 -19.74 17.66
C LYS A 43 -1.21 -18.61 16.67
N THR A 44 -1.80 -17.51 17.10
CA THR A 44 -1.95 -16.32 16.23
C THR A 44 -0.58 -15.86 15.70
N LYS A 45 0.43 -15.78 16.55
CA LYS A 45 1.79 -15.36 16.18
C LYS A 45 2.49 -16.34 15.23
N LYS A 46 2.24 -17.65 15.36
CA LYS A 46 2.89 -18.70 14.56
C LYS A 46 2.16 -18.99 13.24
N PHE A 47 0.84 -19.08 13.31
CA PHE A 47 0.01 -19.48 12.20
C PHE A 47 -0.32 -18.31 11.26
N LEU A 48 -0.37 -17.07 11.79
CA LEU A 48 -0.75 -15.84 11.08
C LEU A 48 -2.11 -16.03 10.38
N PRO A 49 -3.21 -16.14 11.13
CA PRO A 49 -4.53 -16.41 10.58
C PRO A 49 -5.08 -15.21 9.79
N ASP A 50 -5.94 -15.50 8.83
CA ASP A 50 -6.69 -14.49 8.08
C ASP A 50 -7.96 -14.07 8.82
N LEU A 51 -8.42 -14.88 9.78
CA LEU A 51 -9.59 -14.63 10.62
C LEU A 51 -9.51 -15.48 11.89
N ILE A 52 -9.98 -14.93 13.01
CA ILE A 52 -10.10 -15.63 14.29
C ILE A 52 -11.58 -15.78 14.64
N LEU A 53 -11.97 -17.01 14.96
CA LEU A 53 -13.24 -17.32 15.64
C LEU A 53 -12.94 -17.52 17.12
N LEU A 54 -13.58 -16.75 17.97
CA LEU A 54 -13.21 -16.62 19.36
C LEU A 54 -14.41 -16.79 20.28
N ASP A 55 -14.35 -17.76 21.19
CA ASP A 55 -15.30 -17.77 22.28
C ASP A 55 -14.96 -16.69 23.32
N ASN A 56 -15.98 -16.11 23.92
CA ASN A 56 -15.79 -15.04 24.90
C ASN A 56 -15.39 -15.59 26.28
N ILE A 57 -16.04 -16.69 26.69
CA ILE A 57 -15.91 -17.22 28.06
C ILE A 57 -14.98 -18.43 28.03
N MET A 58 -13.74 -18.22 28.38
CA MET A 58 -12.71 -19.26 28.41
C MET A 58 -11.86 -19.16 29.68
N PRO A 59 -11.26 -20.28 30.13
CA PRO A 59 -10.32 -20.26 31.24
C PRO A 59 -9.02 -19.52 30.88
N LYS A 60 -8.27 -19.08 31.89
CA LYS A 60 -6.95 -18.42 31.87
C LYS A 60 -6.97 -17.02 31.22
N MET A 61 -7.46 -16.87 30.02
CA MET A 61 -7.56 -15.62 29.28
C MET A 61 -8.88 -15.60 28.51
N SER A 62 -9.72 -14.64 28.80
CA SER A 62 -11.01 -14.44 28.14
C SER A 62 -10.87 -13.96 26.69
N GLY A 63 -11.92 -14.12 25.89
CA GLY A 63 -11.95 -13.59 24.53
C GLY A 63 -11.74 -12.08 24.45
N TRP A 64 -12.25 -11.35 25.46
CA TRP A 64 -12.06 -9.89 25.57
C TRP A 64 -10.59 -9.50 25.79
N GLU A 65 -9.91 -10.18 26.71
CA GLU A 65 -8.49 -9.92 27.01
C GLU A 65 -7.61 -10.25 25.80
N LEU A 66 -7.90 -11.35 25.12
CA LEU A 66 -7.20 -11.73 23.89
C LEU A 66 -7.43 -10.70 22.78
N THR A 67 -8.67 -10.28 22.56
CA THR A 67 -9.01 -9.25 21.56
C THR A 67 -8.24 -7.96 21.82
N LYS A 68 -8.29 -7.46 23.05
CA LYS A 68 -7.55 -6.25 23.46
C LYS A 68 -6.06 -6.39 23.19
N THR A 69 -5.49 -7.55 23.50
CA THR A 69 -4.06 -7.83 23.29
C THR A 69 -3.69 -7.83 21.81
N LEU A 70 -4.49 -8.48 20.97
CA LEU A 70 -4.25 -8.58 19.53
C LEU A 70 -4.47 -7.22 18.83
N LYS A 71 -5.50 -6.48 19.19
CA LYS A 71 -5.80 -5.18 18.57
C LYS A 71 -4.82 -4.06 19.00
N ALA A 72 -4.10 -4.26 20.11
CA ALA A 72 -3.00 -3.38 20.51
C ALA A 72 -1.65 -3.71 19.83
N ASP A 73 -1.52 -4.87 19.18
CA ASP A 73 -0.28 -5.27 18.51
C ASP A 73 -0.27 -4.83 17.04
N PRO A 74 0.67 -3.96 16.61
CA PRO A 74 0.74 -3.48 15.21
C PRO A 74 0.87 -4.58 14.14
N LYS A 75 1.22 -5.81 14.52
CA LYS A 75 1.35 -6.94 13.59
C LYS A 75 0.07 -7.75 13.44
N HIS A 76 -0.86 -7.62 14.36
CA HIS A 76 -2.05 -8.48 14.42
C HIS A 76 -3.37 -7.70 14.51
N TRP A 77 -3.32 -6.37 14.64
CA TRP A 77 -4.52 -5.52 14.82
C TRP A 77 -5.53 -5.62 13.68
N ASP A 78 -5.06 -5.90 12.47
CA ASP A 78 -5.86 -6.01 11.25
C ASP A 78 -6.54 -7.38 11.05
N ILE A 79 -6.24 -8.36 11.93
CA ILE A 79 -6.87 -9.68 11.86
C ILE A 79 -8.33 -9.56 12.33
N PRO A 80 -9.32 -9.89 11.49
CA PRO A 80 -10.71 -9.85 11.88
C PRO A 80 -11.01 -10.91 12.94
N ILE A 81 -11.74 -10.50 13.97
CA ILE A 81 -12.17 -11.34 15.08
C ILE A 81 -13.69 -11.42 15.08
N VAL A 82 -14.22 -12.64 14.95
CA VAL A 82 -15.63 -12.95 15.12
C VAL A 82 -15.82 -13.61 16.48
N MET A 83 -16.56 -12.97 17.37
CA MET A 83 -16.78 -13.48 18.71
C MET A 83 -18.06 -14.29 18.80
N PHE A 84 -17.97 -15.50 19.37
CA PHE A 84 -19.13 -16.28 19.79
C PHE A 84 -19.51 -15.89 21.21
N SER A 85 -20.76 -15.60 21.47
CA SER A 85 -21.22 -15.23 22.79
C SER A 85 -22.63 -15.78 23.06
N ALA A 86 -22.82 -16.25 24.27
CA ALA A 86 -24.16 -16.52 24.82
C ALA A 86 -24.87 -15.22 25.28
N LEU A 87 -24.15 -14.10 25.32
CA LEU A 87 -24.65 -12.82 25.80
C LEU A 87 -25.48 -12.12 24.75
N ASP A 88 -26.75 -11.89 25.10
CA ASP A 88 -27.72 -11.12 24.29
C ASP A 88 -27.75 -9.64 24.70
N ASP A 89 -26.94 -9.22 25.68
CA ASP A 89 -26.93 -7.83 26.12
C ASP A 89 -26.27 -6.93 25.07
N VAL A 90 -27.05 -5.97 24.60
CA VAL A 90 -26.61 -4.98 23.60
C VAL A 90 -25.42 -4.18 24.11
N LYS A 91 -25.34 -3.91 25.43
CA LYS A 91 -24.23 -3.15 26.04
C LYS A 91 -22.91 -3.89 25.89
N ASP A 92 -22.91 -5.20 26.10
CA ASP A 92 -21.69 -6.01 25.95
C ASP A 92 -21.23 -6.09 24.51
N LYS A 93 -22.16 -6.16 23.55
CA LYS A 93 -21.84 -6.12 22.11
C LYS A 93 -21.23 -4.76 21.71
N VAL A 94 -21.80 -3.64 22.20
CA VAL A 94 -21.27 -2.29 21.92
C VAL A 94 -19.86 -2.15 22.49
N ALA A 95 -19.64 -2.52 23.75
CA ALA A 95 -18.31 -2.49 24.37
C ALA A 95 -17.29 -3.32 23.59
N GLY A 96 -17.69 -4.42 23.01
CA GLY A 96 -16.80 -5.26 22.23
C GLY A 96 -16.45 -4.71 20.85
N PHE A 97 -17.37 -4.05 20.18
CA PHE A 97 -17.03 -3.32 18.95
C PHE A 97 -16.03 -2.18 19.24
N GLU A 98 -16.18 -1.50 20.38
CA GLU A 98 -15.20 -0.49 20.83
C GLU A 98 -13.81 -1.08 21.11
N LEU A 99 -13.73 -2.34 21.57
CA LEU A 99 -12.48 -3.09 21.76
C LEU A 99 -11.88 -3.64 20.44
N GLY A 100 -12.63 -3.57 19.34
CA GLY A 100 -12.16 -3.97 18.02
C GLY A 100 -12.61 -5.37 17.58
N VAL A 101 -13.66 -5.94 18.18
CA VAL A 101 -14.34 -7.12 17.60
C VAL A 101 -15.03 -6.71 16.30
N ASP A 102 -14.84 -7.49 15.26
CA ASP A 102 -15.34 -7.13 13.92
C ASP A 102 -16.79 -7.64 13.69
N ASP A 103 -17.19 -8.73 14.35
CA ASP A 103 -18.57 -9.25 14.31
C ASP A 103 -18.88 -10.15 15.51
N TYR A 104 -20.17 -10.32 15.81
CA TYR A 104 -20.68 -11.17 16.87
C TYR A 104 -21.67 -12.20 16.33
N ILE A 105 -21.56 -13.42 16.86
CA ILE A 105 -22.52 -14.49 16.60
C ILE A 105 -23.04 -15.02 17.94
N THR A 106 -24.38 -14.91 18.13
CA THR A 106 -25.02 -15.36 19.36
C THR A 106 -25.25 -16.88 19.31
N LYS A 107 -24.89 -17.57 20.37
CA LYS A 107 -25.22 -19.01 20.58
C LYS A 107 -26.70 -19.16 21.00
N PRO A 108 -27.52 -20.09 20.46
CA PRO A 108 -27.15 -21.04 19.39
C PRO A 108 -27.15 -20.41 17.98
N PHE A 109 -26.22 -20.82 17.12
CA PHE A 109 -26.01 -20.27 15.79
C PHE A 109 -26.28 -21.28 14.68
N ASN A 110 -26.56 -20.77 13.47
CA ASN A 110 -26.61 -21.56 12.25
C ASN A 110 -25.26 -21.48 11.54
N PHE A 111 -24.67 -22.63 11.17
CA PHE A 111 -23.38 -22.67 10.48
C PHE A 111 -23.37 -21.88 9.16
N SER A 112 -24.51 -21.86 8.43
CA SER A 112 -24.61 -21.08 7.18
C SER A 112 -24.49 -19.57 7.44
N GLU A 113 -25.01 -19.09 8.57
CA GLU A 113 -24.83 -17.71 9.01
C GLU A 113 -23.37 -17.42 9.35
N VAL A 114 -22.74 -18.27 10.16
CA VAL A 114 -21.31 -18.17 10.49
C VAL A 114 -20.46 -18.08 9.23
N LEU A 115 -20.68 -18.99 8.30
CA LEU A 115 -19.95 -19.04 7.03
C LEU A 115 -20.14 -17.78 6.18
N ALA A 116 -21.37 -17.24 6.13
CA ALA A 116 -21.66 -16.03 5.38
C ALA A 116 -20.89 -14.82 5.94
N ARG A 117 -20.88 -14.64 7.27
CA ARG A 117 -20.17 -13.56 7.97
C ARG A 117 -18.66 -13.66 7.79
N ILE A 118 -18.09 -14.87 7.95
CA ILE A 118 -16.66 -15.12 7.71
C ILE A 118 -16.26 -14.74 6.28
N LYS A 119 -17.04 -15.15 5.27
CA LYS A 119 -16.75 -14.81 3.86
C LYS A 119 -16.74 -13.30 3.62
N VAL A 120 -17.66 -12.55 4.23
CA VAL A 120 -17.73 -11.09 4.13
C VAL A 120 -16.45 -10.47 4.72
N LEU A 121 -16.07 -10.87 5.93
CA LEU A 121 -14.88 -10.33 6.62
C LEU A 121 -13.58 -10.67 5.88
N LEU A 122 -13.41 -11.92 5.43
CA LEU A 122 -12.24 -12.33 4.64
C LEU A 122 -12.14 -11.55 3.32
N ARG A 123 -13.27 -11.31 2.65
CA ARG A 123 -13.32 -10.50 1.44
C ARG A 123 -12.95 -9.04 1.70
N SER A 124 -13.49 -8.46 2.77
CA SER A 124 -13.17 -7.08 3.19
C SER A 124 -11.68 -6.92 3.47
N ARG A 125 -11.07 -7.84 4.25
CA ARG A 125 -9.63 -7.83 4.53
C ARG A 125 -8.79 -7.95 3.26
N GLN A 126 -9.17 -8.84 2.34
CA GLN A 126 -8.48 -9.01 1.07
C GLN A 126 -8.51 -7.73 0.22
N LEU A 127 -9.67 -7.07 0.14
CA LEU A 127 -9.81 -5.81 -0.58
C LEU A 127 -8.96 -4.70 0.05
N TYR A 128 -8.96 -4.61 1.38
CA TYR A 128 -8.12 -3.65 2.12
C TYR A 128 -6.63 -3.86 1.85
N SER A 129 -6.16 -5.12 1.91
CA SER A 129 -4.77 -5.46 1.58
C SER A 129 -4.39 -5.09 0.15
N GLN A 130 -5.31 -5.29 -0.81
CA GLN A 130 -5.09 -4.90 -2.21
C GLN A 130 -4.99 -3.38 -2.37
N LEU A 131 -5.80 -2.61 -1.64
CA LEU A 131 -5.75 -1.15 -1.62
C LEU A 131 -4.41 -0.65 -1.08
N LEU A 132 -3.93 -1.17 0.04
CA LEU A 132 -2.62 -0.80 0.61
C LEU A 132 -1.46 -1.07 -0.34
N VAL A 133 -1.47 -2.22 -1.02
CA VAL A 133 -0.43 -2.53 -2.03
C VAL A 133 -0.50 -1.57 -3.21
N ARG A 134 -1.72 -1.22 -3.65
CA ARG A 134 -1.91 -0.26 -4.74
C ARG A 134 -1.40 1.13 -4.35
N GLU A 135 -1.75 1.61 -3.17
CA GLU A 135 -1.30 2.90 -2.64
C GLU A 135 0.23 2.97 -2.53
N SER A 136 0.86 1.92 -2.01
CA SER A 136 2.33 1.84 -1.93
C SER A 136 2.98 1.89 -3.31
N ARG A 137 2.40 1.23 -4.32
CA ARG A 137 2.89 1.29 -5.71
C ARG A 137 2.75 2.68 -6.32
N LEU A 138 1.65 3.38 -6.02
CA LEU A 138 1.41 4.75 -6.48
C LEU A 138 2.44 5.70 -5.88
N SER A 139 2.65 5.65 -4.57
CA SER A 139 3.65 6.46 -3.87
C SER A 139 5.07 6.25 -4.43
N LEU A 140 5.45 5.00 -4.70
CA LEU A 140 6.75 4.70 -5.32
C LEU A 140 6.85 5.27 -6.73
N ALA A 141 5.79 5.20 -7.53
CA ALA A 141 5.78 5.77 -8.89
C ALA A 141 5.90 7.30 -8.86
N GLU A 142 5.21 7.97 -7.94
CA GLU A 142 5.32 9.42 -7.71
C GLU A 142 6.77 9.83 -7.36
N GLN A 143 7.41 9.07 -6.46
CA GLN A 143 8.79 9.33 -6.06
C GLN A 143 9.75 9.15 -7.25
N LEU A 144 9.61 8.09 -8.03
CA LEU A 144 10.42 7.85 -9.22
C LEU A 144 10.23 8.97 -10.27
N CYS A 145 9.01 9.44 -10.49
CA CYS A 145 8.75 10.57 -11.38
C CYS A 145 9.43 11.85 -10.90
N SER A 146 9.39 12.12 -9.60
CA SER A 146 10.06 13.28 -8.98
C SER A 146 11.59 13.22 -9.17
N ASP A 147 12.19 12.05 -8.91
CA ASP A 147 13.63 11.84 -9.07
C ASP A 147 14.08 11.97 -10.54
N MET A 148 13.26 11.46 -11.47
CA MET A 148 13.51 11.63 -12.90
C MET A 148 13.44 13.10 -13.32
N LYS A 149 12.48 13.87 -12.82
CA LYS A 149 12.38 15.32 -13.09
C LYS A 149 13.61 16.07 -12.59
N ALA A 150 14.05 15.78 -11.37
CA ALA A 150 15.25 16.38 -10.79
C ALA A 150 16.50 16.07 -11.63
N SER A 151 16.65 14.81 -12.06
CA SER A 151 17.77 14.38 -12.93
C SER A 151 17.74 15.07 -14.28
N LEU A 152 16.56 15.17 -14.93
CA LEU A 152 16.41 15.86 -16.22
C LEU A 152 16.74 17.35 -16.11
N SER A 153 16.33 18.02 -15.03
CA SER A 153 16.68 19.42 -14.77
C SER A 153 18.19 19.61 -14.60
N GLY A 154 18.88 18.67 -13.94
CA GLY A 154 20.34 18.64 -13.85
C GLY A 154 21.01 18.51 -15.22
N PHE A 155 20.52 17.61 -16.07
CA PHE A 155 21.01 17.45 -17.44
C PHE A 155 20.80 18.72 -18.29
N GLU A 156 19.63 19.34 -18.19
CA GLU A 156 19.32 20.59 -18.90
C GLU A 156 20.33 21.68 -18.56
N LYS A 157 20.62 21.87 -17.27
CA LYS A 157 21.62 22.82 -16.78
C LYS A 157 23.02 22.51 -17.32
N THR A 158 23.42 21.24 -17.30
CA THR A 158 24.75 20.85 -17.81
C THR A 158 24.88 21.09 -19.32
N VAL A 159 23.81 20.88 -20.08
CA VAL A 159 23.78 21.18 -21.53
C VAL A 159 23.89 22.69 -21.78
N ASP A 160 23.19 23.53 -21.01
CA ASP A 160 23.28 25.00 -21.11
C ASP A 160 24.68 25.52 -20.79
N GLU A 161 25.36 24.93 -19.78
CA GLU A 161 26.73 25.24 -19.41
C GLU A 161 27.71 24.86 -20.55
N LEU A 162 27.52 23.71 -21.20
CA LEU A 162 28.34 23.28 -22.35
C LEU A 162 28.11 24.17 -23.58
N GLU A 163 26.88 24.56 -23.88
CA GLU A 163 26.59 25.50 -24.97
C GLU A 163 27.25 26.86 -24.73
N SER A 164 27.17 27.36 -23.51
CA SER A 164 27.80 28.63 -23.13
C SER A 164 29.31 28.57 -23.26
N ALA A 165 29.93 27.48 -22.80
CA ALA A 165 31.38 27.28 -22.92
C ALA A 165 31.83 27.15 -24.39
N ALA A 166 31.04 26.44 -25.22
CA ALA A 166 31.33 26.30 -26.64
C ALA A 166 31.23 27.65 -27.39
N ALA A 167 30.25 28.49 -27.03
CA ALA A 167 30.10 29.83 -27.61
C ALA A 167 31.27 30.75 -27.28
N LEU A 168 31.69 30.81 -26.00
CA LEU A 168 32.83 31.59 -25.53
C LEU A 168 34.15 31.16 -26.22
N PHE A 169 34.31 29.83 -26.39
CA PHE A 169 35.51 29.33 -27.07
C PHE A 169 35.49 29.67 -28.58
N SER A 170 34.35 29.60 -29.25
CA SER A 170 34.17 30.02 -30.64
C SER A 170 34.53 31.51 -30.83
N GLU A 171 34.03 32.37 -29.96
CA GLU A 171 34.32 33.80 -29.96
C GLU A 171 35.82 34.10 -29.75
N SER A 172 36.47 33.35 -28.86
CA SER A 172 37.89 33.45 -28.61
C SER A 172 38.75 33.04 -29.85
N VAL A 173 38.33 31.99 -30.57
CA VAL A 173 39.00 31.55 -31.80
C VAL A 173 38.78 32.56 -32.93
N ASP A 174 37.58 33.15 -33.06
CA ASP A 174 37.29 34.17 -34.05
C ASP A 174 38.11 35.45 -33.80
N ALA A 175 38.28 35.85 -32.54
CA ALA A 175 39.13 36.98 -32.15
C ALA A 175 40.61 36.75 -32.46
N LEU A 176 41.13 35.53 -32.24
CA LEU A 176 42.52 35.16 -32.62
C LEU A 176 42.72 35.16 -34.12
N ASN A 177 41.75 34.67 -34.89
CA ASN A 177 41.81 34.72 -36.36
C ASN A 177 41.78 36.15 -36.92
N ALA A 178 41.05 37.07 -36.29
CA ALA A 178 40.99 38.47 -36.67
C ALA A 178 42.31 39.24 -36.38
N SER A 179 43.09 38.80 -35.38
CA SER A 179 44.34 39.41 -35.01
C SER A 179 45.56 39.03 -35.92
N GLY A 180 45.34 38.17 -36.95
CA GLY A 180 46.35 37.84 -37.95
C GLY A 180 47.43 36.86 -37.50
N ALA A 181 47.32 36.25 -36.35
CA ALA A 181 48.27 35.24 -35.85
C ALA A 181 47.91 33.86 -36.45
N GLY A 182 48.58 33.48 -37.49
CA GLY A 182 48.84 32.15 -38.04
C GLY A 182 47.63 31.21 -38.28
N LYS A 183 47.28 31.01 -39.53
CA LYS A 183 46.34 29.93 -39.95
C LYS A 183 47.08 28.59 -39.99
N THR A 184 47.06 27.84 -38.89
CA THR A 184 47.45 26.43 -38.91
C THR A 184 46.25 25.55 -39.21
N GLY A 185 46.44 24.41 -39.88
CA GLY A 185 45.33 23.48 -40.26
C GLY A 185 44.55 22.94 -39.07
N ASP A 186 45.08 22.99 -37.87
CA ASP A 186 44.45 22.56 -36.60
C ASP A 186 43.34 23.50 -36.15
N GLU A 187 43.39 24.80 -36.43
CA GLU A 187 42.35 25.76 -36.05
C GLU A 187 41.06 25.52 -36.78
N LYS A 188 41.10 25.19 -38.08
CA LYS A 188 39.89 24.84 -38.86
C LYS A 188 39.20 23.58 -38.34
N ASN A 189 39.98 22.60 -37.89
CA ASN A 189 39.44 21.39 -37.25
C ASN A 189 38.79 21.69 -35.91
N THR A 190 39.40 22.55 -35.10
CA THR A 190 38.86 22.96 -33.80
C THR A 190 37.51 23.67 -33.93
N VAL A 191 37.38 24.63 -34.86
CA VAL A 191 36.11 25.33 -35.14
C VAL A 191 35.05 24.36 -35.64
N LYS A 192 35.42 23.38 -36.49
CA LYS A 192 34.48 22.34 -36.96
C LYS A 192 34.01 21.45 -35.83
N HIS A 193 34.87 21.07 -34.89
CA HIS A 193 34.49 20.28 -33.71
C HIS A 193 33.55 21.05 -32.77
N LEU A 194 33.79 22.34 -32.56
CA LEU A 194 32.93 23.20 -31.75
C LEU A 194 31.54 23.33 -32.36
N LYS A 195 31.41 23.55 -33.69
CA LYS A 195 30.09 23.53 -34.37
C LYS A 195 29.35 22.21 -34.18
N THR A 196 30.09 21.08 -34.29
CA THR A 196 29.51 19.77 -34.08
C THR A 196 29.05 19.57 -32.62
N ILE A 197 29.77 20.10 -31.65
CA ILE A 197 29.39 20.07 -30.22
C ILE A 197 28.12 20.91 -30.02
N SER A 198 28.05 22.12 -30.54
CA SER A 198 26.89 23.01 -30.45
C SER A 198 25.65 22.38 -31.10
N GLU A 199 25.76 21.77 -32.29
CA GLU A 199 24.66 21.09 -32.97
C GLU A 199 24.14 19.88 -32.15
N LYS A 200 25.05 19.06 -31.60
CA LYS A 200 24.69 17.90 -30.78
C LYS A 200 24.05 18.33 -29.44
N SER A 201 24.56 19.41 -28.84
CA SER A 201 23.99 19.99 -27.64
C SER A 201 22.53 20.43 -27.87
N GLY A 202 22.27 21.12 -28.97
CA GLY A 202 20.89 21.51 -29.33
C GLY A 202 19.93 20.31 -29.53
N VAL A 203 20.42 19.20 -30.10
CA VAL A 203 19.67 17.96 -30.24
C VAL A 203 19.37 17.35 -28.87
N ILE A 204 20.33 17.28 -27.97
CA ILE A 204 20.16 16.75 -26.62
C ILE A 204 19.15 17.62 -25.86
N LYS A 205 19.28 18.94 -25.92
CA LYS A 205 18.35 19.88 -25.28
C LYS A 205 16.90 19.65 -25.73
N LYS A 206 16.69 19.46 -27.03
CA LYS A 206 15.35 19.14 -27.58
C LYS A 206 14.79 17.82 -26.99
N HIS A 207 15.61 16.78 -26.91
CA HIS A 207 15.19 15.50 -26.33
C HIS A 207 14.88 15.61 -24.82
N VAL A 208 15.68 16.35 -24.06
CA VAL A 208 15.44 16.61 -22.64
C VAL A 208 14.11 17.36 -22.43
N THR A 209 13.86 18.38 -23.24
CA THR A 209 12.60 19.15 -23.20
C THR A 209 11.39 18.27 -23.54
N ASP A 210 11.50 17.39 -24.53
CA ASP A 210 10.42 16.45 -24.91
C ASP A 210 10.15 15.44 -23.80
N LEU A 211 11.20 14.87 -23.19
CA LEU A 211 11.08 13.95 -22.05
C LEU A 211 10.42 14.64 -20.85
N LYS A 212 10.83 15.86 -20.53
CA LYS A 212 10.22 16.65 -19.46
C LYS A 212 8.74 16.90 -19.71
N GLY A 213 8.35 17.29 -20.92
CA GLY A 213 6.96 17.47 -21.28
C GLY A 213 6.12 16.20 -21.20
N ARG A 214 6.69 15.02 -21.46
CA ARG A 214 6.05 13.73 -21.29
C ARG A 214 5.84 13.38 -19.81
N ILE A 215 6.84 13.63 -18.97
CA ILE A 215 6.76 13.41 -17.52
C ILE A 215 5.69 14.33 -16.91
N ASP A 216 5.67 15.62 -17.28
CA ASP A 216 4.69 16.59 -16.78
C ASP A 216 3.25 16.20 -17.17
N LYS A 217 3.04 15.65 -18.38
CA LYS A 217 1.74 15.11 -18.78
C LYS A 217 1.32 13.90 -17.92
N THR A 218 2.26 13.00 -17.67
CA THR A 218 2.00 11.81 -16.84
C THR A 218 1.65 12.22 -15.42
N ASP A 219 2.36 13.17 -14.83
CA ASP A 219 2.07 13.72 -13.51
C ASP A 219 0.68 14.38 -13.44
N ALA A 220 0.34 15.18 -14.44
CA ALA A 220 -0.98 15.81 -14.50
C ALA A 220 -2.12 14.77 -14.61
N GLU A 221 -1.89 13.68 -15.33
CA GLU A 221 -2.81 12.55 -15.42
C GLU A 221 -2.95 11.80 -14.09
N TRP A 222 -1.82 11.58 -13.38
CA TRP A 222 -1.80 11.01 -12.03
C TRP A 222 -2.54 11.86 -11.01
N GLU A 223 -2.29 13.16 -10.98
CA GLU A 223 -2.99 14.12 -10.13
C GLU A 223 -4.50 14.12 -10.40
N ARG A 224 -4.91 13.98 -11.66
CA ARG A 224 -6.31 13.88 -12.06
C ARG A 224 -6.96 12.60 -11.57
N LEU A 225 -6.27 11.47 -11.70
CA LEU A 225 -6.73 10.16 -11.20
C LEU A 225 -6.82 10.14 -9.67
N ARG A 226 -5.87 10.72 -8.96
CA ARG A 226 -5.86 10.85 -7.50
C ARG A 226 -7.04 11.68 -6.99
N LYS A 227 -7.37 12.78 -7.66
CA LYS A 227 -8.54 13.61 -7.31
C LYS A 227 -9.89 12.97 -7.65
N SER A 228 -9.91 12.00 -8.56
CA SER A 228 -11.12 11.23 -8.90
C SER A 228 -11.32 10.00 -8.01
N GLU A 229 -10.33 9.60 -7.22
CA GLU A 229 -10.49 8.53 -6.22
C GLU A 229 -11.38 9.05 -5.09
N ILE A 230 -12.44 8.31 -4.83
CA ILE A 230 -13.40 8.55 -3.74
C ILE A 230 -12.62 8.70 -2.44
N ASP A 231 -12.81 9.82 -1.76
CA ASP A 231 -12.21 10.11 -0.46
C ASP A 231 -12.80 9.15 0.59
N LEU A 232 -12.15 7.99 0.75
CA LEU A 232 -12.52 6.95 1.71
C LEU A 232 -12.65 7.49 3.14
N PRO A 233 -11.75 8.37 3.64
CA PRO A 233 -11.92 9.04 4.92
C PRO A 233 -13.21 9.85 5.02
N LEU A 234 -13.64 10.49 3.95
CA LEU A 234 -14.88 11.27 3.90
C LEU A 234 -16.13 10.36 3.94
N LEU A 235 -16.04 9.18 3.33
CA LEU A 235 -17.11 8.16 3.41
C LEU A 235 -17.19 7.55 4.81
N GLU A 236 -16.07 7.22 5.44
CA GLU A 236 -16.05 6.73 6.83
C GLU A 236 -16.60 7.78 7.80
N THR A 237 -16.22 9.04 7.63
CA THR A 237 -16.75 10.15 8.46
C THR A 237 -18.25 10.36 8.25
N LYS A 238 -18.75 10.22 7.02
CA LYS A 238 -20.19 10.29 6.73
C LYS A 238 -20.97 9.07 7.26
N MET A 239 -20.37 7.88 7.25
CA MET A 239 -20.99 6.68 7.82
C MET A 239 -21.01 6.70 9.35
N ARG A 240 -20.02 7.33 10.02
CA ARG A 240 -20.01 7.53 11.47
C ARG A 240 -20.86 8.72 11.95
N GLY A 241 -21.24 9.62 11.06
CA GLY A 241 -21.91 10.89 11.37
C GLY A 241 -23.43 10.91 11.18
N ASN A 242 -24.07 9.78 10.86
CA ASN A 242 -25.56 9.72 10.83
C ASN A 242 -26.06 9.05 12.13
N PRO A 243 -26.45 9.82 13.16
CA PRO A 243 -27.32 9.26 14.18
C PRO A 243 -28.66 8.94 13.50
N VAL A 244 -29.07 7.70 13.60
CA VAL A 244 -30.44 7.28 13.26
C VAL A 244 -31.36 8.16 14.11
N GLN A 245 -31.98 9.14 13.48
CA GLN A 245 -33.14 9.82 14.07
C GLN A 245 -34.31 8.83 14.00
N GLU A 246 -34.95 8.68 15.13
CA GLU A 246 -36.08 7.84 15.44
C GLU A 246 -37.21 7.85 14.39
#